data_76a42b872f8e2a860950a986501a5321
#
_entry.id   76a42b872f8e2a860950a986501a5321
#
_cell.length_a   1.000
_cell.length_b   1.000
_cell.length_c   1.000
_cell.angle_alpha   90.00
_cell.angle_beta   90.00
_cell.angle_gamma   90.00
#
_symmetry.space_group_name_H-M   'P 1'
#
loop_
_entity.id
_entity.type
_entity.pdbx_description
1 polymer ?
#
loop_
_entity_poly.entity_id
_entity_poly.type
_entity_poly.pdbx_seq_one_letter_code
_entity_poly.pdbx_strand_id
1 'polypeptide(L)'
;MFKKINSTKNLYKPDAVIFDTDNTLYEYAPANEKAEEAVERKVNALLGVNSQLYRTTYAQSKKEIKKQLGMTASSHSRLLYYQRFLEILGFKAQLMTALDLEQTFWRTFLANAPLFPGVTKLLDYLRSKNILIAIVTDLTSHIQMRKMTYF
;
A
#
# COMPACT_ATOMS: atom_id res chain seq x y z
N MET A 1 -18.65 11.18 10.00
CA MET A 1 -20.11 11.02 9.98
C MET A 1 -20.49 10.14 8.80
N PHE A 2 -20.96 8.90 9.01
CA PHE A 2 -21.34 8.01 7.92
C PHE A 2 -22.63 8.47 7.28
N LYS A 3 -22.61 8.73 5.97
CA LYS A 3 -23.81 9.07 5.21
C LYS A 3 -24.40 7.79 4.61
N LYS A 4 -25.60 7.40 5.06
CA LYS A 4 -26.33 6.28 4.46
C LYS A 4 -26.79 6.69 3.05
N ILE A 5 -26.25 6.03 2.00
CA ILE A 5 -26.49 6.40 0.60
C ILE A 5 -27.79 5.79 0.09
N ASN A 6 -28.22 4.62 0.61
CA ASN A 6 -29.48 3.97 0.23
C ASN A 6 -30.31 3.60 1.45
N SER A 7 -31.55 4.07 1.51
CA SER A 7 -32.55 3.69 2.51
C SER A 7 -33.56 2.68 1.94
N THR A 8 -33.11 1.49 1.57
CA THR A 8 -34.06 0.40 1.30
C THR A 8 -34.59 -0.11 2.63
N LYS A 9 -35.92 -0.14 2.77
CA LYS A 9 -36.61 -0.51 4.01
C LYS A 9 -36.37 -1.95 4.49
N ASN A 10 -35.81 -2.82 3.62
CA ASN A 10 -35.52 -4.21 3.94
C ASN A 10 -34.06 -4.55 3.57
N LEU A 11 -33.12 -4.29 4.49
CA LEU A 11 -31.78 -4.84 4.40
C LEU A 11 -31.83 -6.29 4.90
N TYR A 12 -31.83 -7.25 3.97
CA TYR A 12 -31.58 -8.63 4.31
C TYR A 12 -30.16 -8.78 4.88
N LYS A 13 -29.99 -9.74 5.81
CA LYS A 13 -28.64 -10.10 6.28
C LYS A 13 -27.84 -10.58 5.07
N PRO A 14 -26.68 -9.95 4.75
CA PRO A 14 -25.87 -10.42 3.64
C PRO A 14 -25.16 -11.72 3.99
N ASP A 15 -24.89 -12.56 3.03
CA ASP A 15 -24.07 -13.76 3.18
C ASP A 15 -22.59 -13.42 3.18
N ALA A 16 -22.21 -12.34 2.49
CA ALA A 16 -20.83 -11.84 2.40
C ALA A 16 -20.77 -10.32 2.34
N VAL A 17 -19.68 -9.75 2.84
CA VAL A 17 -19.32 -8.34 2.69
C VAL A 17 -17.94 -8.24 2.02
N ILE A 18 -17.87 -7.43 0.99
CA ILE A 18 -16.63 -7.18 0.23
C ILE A 18 -16.11 -5.81 0.61
N PHE A 19 -14.83 -5.74 1.00
CA PHE A 19 -14.14 -4.49 1.32
C PHE A 19 -13.05 -4.19 0.29
N ASP A 20 -12.90 -2.94 -0.05
CA ASP A 20 -11.63 -2.36 -0.44
C ASP A 20 -10.81 -2.06 0.83
N THR A 21 -9.52 -1.77 0.70
CA THR A 21 -8.65 -1.55 1.86
C THR A 21 -8.18 -0.11 2.00
N ASP A 22 -7.54 0.44 0.96
CA ASP A 22 -6.92 1.76 1.00
C ASP A 22 -8.00 2.86 1.04
N ASN A 23 -7.96 3.74 2.03
CA ASN A 23 -9.00 4.76 2.31
C ASN A 23 -10.39 4.19 2.66
N THR A 24 -10.51 2.88 2.85
CA THR A 24 -11.72 2.19 3.30
C THR A 24 -11.57 1.66 4.73
N LEU A 25 -10.47 0.97 5.03
CA LEU A 25 -10.19 0.42 6.36
C LEU A 25 -9.23 1.32 7.16
N TYR A 26 -8.39 2.08 6.51
CA TYR A 26 -7.42 3.03 7.06
C TYR A 26 -7.15 4.17 6.06
N GLU A 27 -6.51 5.23 6.51
CA GLU A 27 -6.12 6.35 5.65
C GLU A 27 -4.77 6.05 4.96
N TYR A 28 -4.76 6.05 3.62
CA TYR A 28 -3.58 5.69 2.83
C TYR A 28 -2.49 6.77 2.83
N ALA A 29 -2.88 8.04 2.61
CA ALA A 29 -1.92 9.11 2.32
C ALA A 29 -0.90 9.36 3.43
N PRO A 30 -1.28 9.49 4.73
CA PRO A 30 -0.32 9.73 5.80
C PRO A 30 0.66 8.56 5.98
N ALA A 31 0.17 7.31 5.85
CA ALA A 31 1.02 6.13 5.95
C ALA A 31 2.02 6.05 4.80
N ASN A 32 1.58 6.37 3.57
CA ASN A 32 2.45 6.42 2.39
C ASN A 32 3.54 7.50 2.53
N GLU A 33 3.19 8.69 3.01
CA GLU A 33 4.13 9.79 3.23
C GLU A 33 5.23 9.38 4.21
N LYS A 34 4.86 8.82 5.36
CA LYS A 34 5.82 8.32 6.35
C LYS A 34 6.73 7.23 5.80
N ALA A 35 6.19 6.34 4.98
CA ALA A 35 6.96 5.28 4.33
C ALA A 35 7.95 5.85 3.30
N GLU A 36 7.54 6.81 2.47
CA GLU A 36 8.42 7.48 1.51
C GLU A 36 9.54 8.26 2.21
N GLU A 37 9.24 8.99 3.30
CA GLU A 37 10.25 9.67 4.12
C GLU A 37 11.27 8.69 4.72
N ALA A 38 10.84 7.53 5.20
CA ALA A 38 11.74 6.54 5.76
C ALA A 38 12.70 5.96 4.72
N VAL A 39 12.19 5.70 3.52
CA VAL A 39 13.03 5.24 2.41
C VAL A 39 13.98 6.34 1.94
N GLU A 40 13.52 7.58 1.81
CA GLU A 40 14.37 8.73 1.45
C GLU A 40 15.57 8.87 2.42
N ARG A 41 15.31 8.82 3.74
CA ARG A 41 16.39 8.83 4.75
C ARG A 41 17.36 7.67 4.60
N LYS A 42 16.83 6.47 4.32
CA LYS A 42 17.66 5.27 4.13
C LYS A 42 18.52 5.37 2.87
N VAL A 43 17.97 5.83 1.77
CA VAL A 43 18.70 6.04 0.50
C VAL A 43 19.79 7.09 0.68
N ASN A 44 19.51 8.19 1.39
CA ASN A 44 20.52 9.18 1.70
C ASN A 44 21.67 8.58 2.52
N ALA A 45 21.36 7.82 3.58
CA ALA A 45 22.36 7.21 4.45
C ALA A 45 23.21 6.13 3.75
N LEU A 46 22.59 5.30 2.89
CA LEU A 46 23.29 4.19 2.23
C LEU A 46 24.03 4.59 0.96
N LEU A 47 23.47 5.53 0.19
CA LEU A 47 23.93 5.85 -1.17
C LEU A 47 24.40 7.30 -1.34
N GLY A 48 24.30 8.14 -0.31
CA GLY A 48 24.64 9.56 -0.38
C GLY A 48 23.74 10.38 -1.31
N VAL A 49 22.57 9.87 -1.68
CA VAL A 49 21.63 10.55 -2.59
C VAL A 49 20.82 11.57 -1.80
N ASN A 50 20.91 12.85 -2.19
CA ASN A 50 20.17 13.90 -1.53
C ASN A 50 18.66 13.85 -1.83
N SER A 51 17.86 14.53 -1.01
CA SER A 51 16.40 14.54 -1.10
C SER A 51 15.85 14.97 -2.46
N GLN A 52 16.44 15.97 -3.09
CA GLN A 52 16.00 16.46 -4.40
C GLN A 52 16.20 15.41 -5.49
N LEU A 53 17.39 14.81 -5.55
CA LEU A 53 17.71 13.76 -6.51
C LEU A 53 16.86 12.51 -6.25
N TYR A 54 16.65 12.12 -4.97
CA TYR A 54 15.76 11.02 -4.63
C TYR A 54 14.36 11.24 -5.19
N ARG A 55 13.71 12.36 -4.88
CA ARG A 55 12.31 12.64 -5.27
C ARG A 55 12.14 12.68 -6.78
N THR A 56 13.04 13.34 -7.51
CA THR A 56 12.97 13.43 -8.98
C THR A 56 13.16 12.07 -9.63
N THR A 57 14.17 11.32 -9.22
CA THR A 57 14.49 10.00 -9.77
C THR A 57 13.43 8.96 -9.41
N TYR A 58 12.90 8.99 -8.18
CA TYR A 58 11.82 8.09 -7.77
C TYR A 58 10.51 8.38 -8.52
N ALA A 59 10.16 9.65 -8.73
CA ALA A 59 9.01 10.01 -9.55
C ALA A 59 9.16 9.54 -11.01
N GLN A 60 10.37 9.67 -11.58
CA GLN A 60 10.69 9.15 -12.89
C GLN A 60 10.54 7.62 -12.95
N SER A 61 11.11 6.89 -12.01
CA SER A 61 11.03 5.42 -11.96
C SER A 61 9.58 4.93 -11.88
N LYS A 62 8.74 5.55 -11.03
CA LYS A 62 7.30 5.29 -10.97
C LYS A 62 6.61 5.49 -12.31
N LYS A 63 6.90 6.60 -12.99
CA LYS A 63 6.30 6.93 -14.29
C LYS A 63 6.69 5.89 -15.35
N GLU A 64 7.97 5.50 -15.40
CA GLU A 64 8.47 4.53 -16.36
C GLU A 64 7.86 3.13 -16.15
N ILE A 65 7.84 2.62 -14.92
CA ILE A 65 7.23 1.32 -14.59
C ILE A 65 5.73 1.32 -14.90
N LYS A 66 5.01 2.38 -14.53
CA LYS A 66 3.57 2.49 -14.86
C LYS A 66 3.32 2.53 -16.37
N LYS A 67 4.16 3.23 -17.13
CA LYS A 67 4.07 3.25 -18.59
C LYS A 67 4.34 1.88 -19.19
N GLN A 68 5.32 1.15 -18.67
CA GLN A 68 5.71 -0.17 -19.17
C GLN A 68 4.67 -1.25 -18.86
N LEU A 69 4.10 -1.24 -17.65
CA LEU A 69 3.22 -2.30 -17.17
C LEU A 69 1.71 -1.98 -17.30
N GLY A 70 1.37 -0.75 -17.64
CA GLY A 70 -0.02 -0.32 -17.89
C GLY A 70 -0.95 -0.56 -16.70
N MET A 71 -2.15 -1.07 -17.00
CA MET A 71 -3.23 -1.30 -16.02
C MET A 71 -3.12 -2.65 -15.29
N THR A 72 -1.92 -3.07 -14.94
CA THR A 72 -1.70 -4.31 -14.18
C THR A 72 -1.42 -4.02 -12.71
N ALA A 73 -1.69 -4.99 -11.81
CA ALA A 73 -1.36 -4.89 -10.39
C ALA A 73 0.16 -4.66 -10.17
N SER A 74 1.00 -5.23 -11.03
CA SER A 74 2.46 -5.06 -10.96
C SER A 74 2.90 -3.63 -11.26
N SER A 75 2.09 -2.80 -11.95
CA SER A 75 2.40 -1.38 -12.18
C SER A 75 2.45 -0.55 -10.89
N HIS A 76 1.96 -1.12 -9.77
CA HIS A 76 2.00 -0.52 -8.44
C HIS A 76 3.08 -1.12 -7.53
N SER A 77 3.97 -1.97 -8.07
CA SER A 77 5.02 -2.64 -7.29
C SER A 77 6.11 -1.67 -6.83
N ARG A 78 6.25 -1.53 -5.51
CA ARG A 78 7.32 -0.72 -4.89
C ARG A 78 8.70 -1.30 -5.18
N LEU A 79 8.82 -2.63 -5.21
CA LEU A 79 10.06 -3.32 -5.57
C LEU A 79 10.56 -2.88 -6.96
N LEU A 80 9.67 -2.89 -7.96
CA LEU A 80 10.02 -2.47 -9.31
C LEU A 80 10.37 -0.98 -9.40
N TYR A 81 9.71 -0.14 -8.61
CA TYR A 81 10.05 1.29 -8.55
C TYR A 81 11.46 1.50 -7.98
N TYR A 82 11.82 0.81 -6.89
CA TYR A 82 13.15 0.94 -6.30
C TYR A 82 14.23 0.30 -7.16
N GLN A 83 13.94 -0.82 -7.81
CA GLN A 83 14.87 -1.42 -8.78
C GLN A 83 15.16 -0.41 -9.92
N ARG A 84 14.11 0.14 -10.52
CA ARG A 84 14.28 1.14 -11.60
C ARG A 84 14.95 2.41 -11.11
N PHE A 85 14.65 2.88 -9.91
CA PHE A 85 15.32 4.01 -9.27
C PHE A 85 16.84 3.79 -9.18
N LEU A 86 17.29 2.64 -8.71
CA LEU A 86 18.71 2.30 -8.61
C LEU A 86 19.39 2.21 -9.98
N GLU A 87 18.69 1.65 -10.98
CA GLU A 87 19.18 1.61 -12.37
C GLU A 87 19.38 3.01 -12.95
N ILE A 88 18.41 3.93 -12.77
CA ILE A 88 18.52 5.32 -13.25
C ILE A 88 19.71 6.04 -12.62
N LEU A 89 20.00 5.75 -11.34
CA LEU A 89 21.16 6.29 -10.64
C LEU A 89 22.51 5.64 -11.04
N GLY A 90 22.48 4.63 -11.93
CA GLY A 90 23.68 3.96 -12.41
C GLY A 90 24.19 2.81 -11.54
N PHE A 91 23.44 2.41 -10.49
CA PHE A 91 23.82 1.31 -9.60
C PHE A 91 23.59 -0.09 -10.18
N LYS A 92 23.12 -0.19 -11.42
CA LYS A 92 22.78 -1.46 -12.09
C LYS A 92 21.71 -2.24 -11.31
N ALA A 93 21.66 -3.59 -11.49
CA ALA A 93 20.67 -4.46 -10.85
C ALA A 93 21.06 -4.77 -9.39
N GLN A 94 20.70 -3.88 -8.47
CA GLN A 94 20.92 -4.02 -7.04
C GLN A 94 19.69 -4.62 -6.34
N LEU A 95 19.38 -5.89 -6.62
CA LEU A 95 18.14 -6.53 -6.16
C LEU A 95 17.99 -6.56 -4.63
N MET A 96 19.07 -6.82 -3.89
CA MET A 96 19.02 -6.84 -2.42
C MET A 96 18.74 -5.46 -1.85
N THR A 97 19.35 -4.42 -2.42
CA THR A 97 19.07 -3.03 -2.01
C THR A 97 17.63 -2.65 -2.33
N ALA A 98 17.12 -3.00 -3.51
CA ALA A 98 15.73 -2.73 -3.88
C ALA A 98 14.73 -3.44 -2.93
N LEU A 99 14.99 -4.69 -2.57
CA LEU A 99 14.19 -5.45 -1.59
C LEU A 99 14.23 -4.80 -0.21
N ASP A 100 15.38 -4.35 0.24
CA ASP A 100 15.54 -3.69 1.55
C ASP A 100 14.81 -2.35 1.60
N LEU A 101 14.82 -1.57 0.51
CA LEU A 101 14.03 -0.34 0.39
C LEU A 101 12.52 -0.65 0.39
N GLU A 102 12.08 -1.67 -0.34
CA GLU A 102 10.68 -2.11 -0.32
C GLU A 102 10.23 -2.58 1.08
N GLN A 103 11.05 -3.35 1.77
CA GLN A 103 10.76 -3.78 3.14
C GLN A 103 10.68 -2.59 4.10
N THR A 104 11.58 -1.60 3.95
CA THR A 104 11.55 -0.37 4.74
C THR A 104 10.24 0.39 4.48
N PHE A 105 9.83 0.51 3.22
CA PHE A 105 8.56 1.14 2.86
C PHE A 105 7.39 0.44 3.55
N TRP A 106 7.20 -0.86 3.32
CA TRP A 106 6.01 -1.57 3.82
C TRP A 106 5.98 -1.69 5.34
N ARG A 107 7.11 -1.87 6.00
CA ARG A 107 7.18 -1.88 7.46
C ARG A 107 6.74 -0.54 8.04
N THR A 108 7.24 0.56 7.49
CA THR A 108 6.88 1.90 7.95
C THR A 108 5.44 2.23 7.60
N PHE A 109 4.98 1.88 6.40
CA PHE A 109 3.59 2.06 5.99
C PHE A 109 2.61 1.40 6.97
N LEU A 110 2.79 0.12 7.23
CA LEU A 110 1.90 -0.64 8.13
C LEU A 110 1.92 -0.10 9.55
N ALA A 111 3.09 0.28 10.07
CA ALA A 111 3.20 0.88 11.40
C ALA A 111 2.51 2.25 11.52
N ASN A 112 2.21 2.93 10.40
CA ASN A 112 1.57 4.24 10.35
C ASN A 112 0.18 4.23 9.68
N ALA A 113 -0.42 3.07 9.48
CA ALA A 113 -1.75 2.90 8.89
C ALA A 113 -2.76 2.34 9.91
N PRO A 114 -3.11 3.09 10.99
CA PRO A 114 -4.08 2.60 11.96
C PRO A 114 -5.45 2.45 11.29
N LEU A 115 -6.17 1.37 11.64
CA LEU A 115 -7.54 1.17 11.18
C LEU A 115 -8.44 2.33 11.64
N PHE A 116 -9.38 2.72 10.80
CA PHE A 116 -10.38 3.71 11.20
C PHE A 116 -11.16 3.26 12.44
N PRO A 117 -11.59 4.22 13.28
CA PRO A 117 -12.41 3.90 14.45
C PRO A 117 -13.65 3.09 14.08
N GLY A 118 -13.83 1.95 14.74
CA GLY A 118 -14.97 1.05 14.52
C GLY A 118 -14.75 -0.06 13.51
N VAL A 119 -13.68 -0.05 12.71
CA VAL A 119 -13.40 -1.12 11.72
C VAL A 119 -13.24 -2.46 12.42
N THR A 120 -12.41 -2.57 13.44
CA THR A 120 -12.24 -3.82 14.20
C THR A 120 -13.56 -4.34 14.74
N LYS A 121 -14.37 -3.46 15.36
CA LYS A 121 -15.71 -3.84 15.88
C LYS A 121 -16.64 -4.34 14.77
N LEU A 122 -16.58 -3.72 13.59
CA LEU A 122 -17.37 -4.17 12.44
C LEU A 122 -16.93 -5.55 11.97
N LEU A 123 -15.63 -5.79 11.83
CA LEU A 123 -15.11 -7.09 11.40
C LEU A 123 -15.45 -8.20 12.40
N ASP A 124 -15.33 -7.94 13.70
CA ASP A 124 -15.71 -8.88 14.76
C ASP A 124 -17.23 -9.16 14.75
N TYR A 125 -18.04 -8.13 14.53
CA TYR A 125 -19.48 -8.30 14.38
C TYR A 125 -19.81 -9.21 13.18
N LEU A 126 -19.23 -8.98 12.02
CA LEU A 126 -19.45 -9.79 10.82
C LEU A 126 -19.06 -11.26 11.08
N ARG A 127 -17.89 -11.50 11.68
CA ARG A 127 -17.45 -12.85 12.09
C ARG A 127 -18.43 -13.51 13.05
N SER A 128 -18.91 -12.79 14.07
CA SER A 128 -19.89 -13.33 15.05
C SER A 128 -21.23 -13.71 14.43
N LYS A 129 -21.56 -13.15 13.27
CA LYS A 129 -22.77 -13.44 12.50
C LYS A 129 -22.56 -14.47 11.38
N ASN A 130 -21.37 -15.06 11.29
CA ASN A 130 -20.98 -15.97 10.20
C ASN A 130 -21.19 -15.35 8.82
N ILE A 131 -20.87 -14.05 8.69
CA ILE A 131 -20.89 -13.35 7.41
C ILE A 131 -19.49 -13.42 6.81
N LEU A 132 -19.38 -13.89 5.58
CA LEU A 132 -18.09 -13.97 4.87
C LEU A 132 -17.51 -12.58 4.66
N ILE A 133 -16.20 -12.45 4.85
CA ILE A 133 -15.46 -11.22 4.58
C ILE A 133 -14.52 -11.47 3.43
N ALA A 134 -14.64 -10.68 2.37
CA ALA A 134 -13.77 -10.72 1.20
C ALA A 134 -13.10 -9.37 0.98
N ILE A 135 -11.93 -9.39 0.35
CA ILE A 135 -11.16 -8.20 -0.03
C ILE A 135 -11.04 -8.16 -1.55
N VAL A 136 -11.35 -7.01 -2.15
CA VAL A 136 -11.07 -6.70 -3.55
C VAL A 136 -10.05 -5.58 -3.60
N THR A 137 -9.01 -5.74 -4.41
CA THR A 137 -7.88 -4.80 -4.45
C THR A 137 -7.20 -4.80 -5.81
N ASP A 138 -6.67 -3.65 -6.22
CA ASP A 138 -5.83 -3.49 -7.40
C ASP A 138 -4.35 -3.85 -7.16
N LEU A 139 -3.98 -4.15 -5.90
CA LEU A 139 -2.62 -4.52 -5.56
C LEU A 139 -2.32 -5.99 -5.83
N THR A 140 -1.03 -6.31 -5.94
CA THR A 140 -0.56 -7.70 -6.01
C THR A 140 -0.91 -8.44 -4.72
N SER A 141 -1.28 -9.73 -4.85
CA SER A 141 -1.77 -10.56 -3.74
C SER A 141 -0.82 -10.61 -2.55
N HIS A 142 0.51 -10.71 -2.79
CA HIS A 142 1.48 -10.79 -1.68
C HIS A 142 1.52 -9.51 -0.81
N ILE A 143 1.32 -8.33 -1.40
CA ILE A 143 1.23 -7.08 -0.65
C ILE A 143 -0.06 -7.04 0.15
N GLN A 144 -1.17 -7.47 -0.46
CA GLN A 144 -2.45 -7.49 0.24
C GLN A 144 -2.46 -8.52 1.39
N MET A 145 -1.87 -9.69 1.19
CA MET A 145 -1.69 -10.66 2.28
C MET A 145 -0.85 -10.09 3.43
N ARG A 146 0.25 -9.37 3.12
CA ARG A 146 1.05 -8.67 4.13
C ARG A 146 0.22 -7.67 4.95
N LYS A 147 -0.65 -6.89 4.31
CA LYS A 147 -1.56 -5.96 4.99
C LYS A 147 -2.54 -6.73 5.89
N MET A 148 -3.16 -7.79 5.38
CA MET A 148 -4.16 -8.57 6.14
C MET A 148 -3.57 -9.32 7.33
N THR A 149 -2.31 -9.72 7.29
CA THR A 149 -1.64 -10.35 8.44
C THR A 149 -1.20 -9.35 9.50
N TYR A 150 -1.13 -8.06 9.15
CA TYR A 150 -0.75 -6.99 10.08
C TYR A 150 -1.96 -6.41 10.83
N PHE A 151 -3.10 -6.28 10.17
CA PHE A 151 -4.35 -5.74 10.74
C PHE A 151 -5.22 -6.82 11.40
#